data_b0dc3e14001c1273182de55cf8bc5a69
#
_entry.id   b0dc3e14001c1273182de55cf8bc5a69
#
_cell.length_a   1.000
_cell.length_b   1.000
_cell.length_c   1.000
_cell.angle_alpha   90.00
_cell.angle_beta   90.00
_cell.angle_gamma   90.00
#
_symmetry.space_group_name_H-M   'P 1'
#
loop_
_entity.id
_entity.type
_entity.pdbx_description
1 polymer ?
#
loop_
_entity_poly.entity_id
_entity_poly.type
_entity_poly.pdbx_seq_one_letter_code
_entity_poly.pdbx_strand_id
1 'polypeptide(L)'
;MITLEGVRIYLTHGHQEGVSFSSCGHLMRRAQENACQLGLFGHTHIVYQERQAGVMLLNPGSISLPRQGVASYAMLSLKAGQIAAAELRDTEGNLWDSEKRRKQKRIGWL
;
A
#
# COMPACT_ATOMS: atom_id res chain seq x y z
N MET A 1 0.40 -14.94 -6.81
CA MET A 1 1.09 -14.75 -5.52
C MET A 1 2.56 -15.10 -5.66
N ILE A 2 3.40 -14.38 -4.96
CA ILE A 2 4.85 -14.62 -4.96
C ILE A 2 5.37 -14.72 -3.54
N THR A 3 6.55 -15.33 -3.39
CA THR A 3 7.23 -15.41 -2.10
C THR A 3 8.65 -14.90 -2.27
N LEU A 4 9.01 -13.89 -1.46
CA LEU A 4 10.34 -13.29 -1.46
C LEU A 4 10.86 -13.24 -0.03
N GLU A 5 12.09 -13.75 0.18
CA GLU A 5 12.72 -13.79 1.50
C GLU A 5 11.81 -14.37 2.60
N GLY A 6 11.02 -15.37 2.23
CA GLY A 6 10.07 -16.02 3.15
C GLY A 6 8.78 -15.23 3.39
N VAL A 7 8.60 -14.08 2.76
CA VAL A 7 7.36 -13.30 2.85
C VAL A 7 6.46 -13.67 1.68
N ARG A 8 5.23 -14.10 1.99
CA ARG A 8 4.23 -14.43 0.99
C ARG A 8 3.43 -13.18 0.63
N ILE A 9 3.41 -12.85 -0.65
CA ILE A 9 2.87 -11.59 -1.16
C ILE A 9 1.69 -11.86 -2.10
N TYR A 10 0.56 -11.22 -1.82
CA TYR A 10 -0.57 -11.16 -2.73
C TYR A 10 -0.39 -9.88 -3.58
N LEU A 11 -0.05 -10.08 -4.85
CA LEU A 11 0.20 -8.97 -5.76
C LEU A 11 -0.94 -8.88 -6.77
N THR A 12 -1.58 -7.73 -6.83
CA THR A 12 -2.72 -7.51 -7.73
C THR A 12 -2.81 -6.06 -8.16
N HIS A 13 -3.51 -5.81 -9.28
CA HIS A 13 -3.87 -4.45 -9.63
C HIS A 13 -4.89 -3.88 -8.63
N GLY A 14 -5.80 -4.70 -8.11
CA GLY A 14 -6.83 -4.29 -7.16
C GLY A 14 -8.23 -4.13 -7.78
N HIS A 15 -8.32 -4.11 -9.08
CA HIS A 15 -9.60 -3.96 -9.79
C HIS A 15 -10.57 -5.10 -9.48
N GLN A 16 -10.09 -6.34 -9.57
CA GLN A 16 -10.93 -7.52 -9.35
C GLN A 16 -11.33 -7.68 -7.89
N GLU A 17 -10.54 -7.18 -6.97
CA GLU A 17 -10.83 -7.22 -5.53
C GLU A 17 -11.73 -6.06 -5.09
N GLY A 18 -12.20 -5.24 -6.02
CA GLY A 18 -13.10 -4.13 -5.71
C GLY A 18 -12.48 -3.03 -4.88
N VAL A 19 -11.16 -2.85 -4.98
CA VAL A 19 -10.47 -1.79 -4.25
C VAL A 19 -10.99 -0.44 -4.68
N SER A 20 -11.29 0.43 -3.70
CA SER A 20 -11.74 1.79 -3.93
C SER A 20 -11.05 2.74 -2.97
N PHE A 21 -11.35 4.03 -3.10
CA PHE A 21 -10.80 5.04 -2.21
C PHE A 21 -11.21 4.85 -0.75
N SER A 22 -12.32 4.16 -0.52
CA SER A 22 -12.91 4.02 0.81
C SER A 22 -12.85 2.60 1.36
N SER A 23 -12.48 1.59 0.56
CA SER A 23 -12.54 0.21 1.01
C SER A 23 -11.51 -0.69 0.35
N CYS A 24 -10.76 -1.39 1.18
CA CYS A 24 -9.85 -2.47 0.78
C CYS A 24 -10.19 -3.77 1.53
N GLY A 25 -11.38 -3.88 2.09
CA GLY A 25 -11.77 -5.01 2.93
C GLY A 25 -11.72 -6.36 2.22
N HIS A 26 -12.16 -6.39 0.96
CA HIS A 26 -12.15 -7.61 0.18
C HIS A 26 -10.71 -8.07 -0.13
N LEU A 27 -9.84 -7.13 -0.46
CA LEU A 27 -8.43 -7.42 -0.69
C LEU A 27 -7.76 -7.93 0.59
N MET A 28 -8.03 -7.31 1.73
CA MET A 28 -7.49 -7.77 3.02
C MET A 28 -7.91 -9.20 3.30
N ARG A 29 -9.17 -9.52 3.07
CA ARG A 29 -9.69 -10.88 3.25
C ARG A 29 -8.99 -11.87 2.33
N ARG A 30 -8.80 -11.52 1.07
CA ARG A 30 -8.10 -12.37 0.10
C ARG A 30 -6.67 -12.66 0.53
N ALA A 31 -5.96 -11.64 1.00
CA ALA A 31 -4.60 -11.82 1.49
C ALA A 31 -4.56 -12.74 2.71
N GLN A 32 -5.49 -12.57 3.64
CA GLN A 32 -5.60 -13.41 4.83
C GLN A 32 -5.92 -14.88 4.48
N GLU A 33 -6.87 -15.08 3.59
CA GLU A 33 -7.28 -16.43 3.15
C GLU A 33 -6.14 -17.18 2.45
N ASN A 34 -5.25 -16.46 1.80
CA ASN A 34 -4.10 -17.04 1.10
C ASN A 34 -2.83 -17.06 1.94
N ALA A 35 -2.95 -16.81 3.24
CA ALA A 35 -1.84 -16.79 4.19
C ALA A 35 -0.71 -15.84 3.75
N CYS A 36 -1.05 -14.72 3.15
CA CYS A 36 -0.10 -13.70 2.75
C CYS A 36 0.14 -12.73 3.89
N GLN A 37 1.38 -12.26 4.01
CA GLN A 37 1.77 -11.25 4.99
C GLN A 37 1.69 -9.84 4.40
N LEU A 38 1.67 -9.75 3.07
CA LEU A 38 1.71 -8.48 2.36
C LEU A 38 0.76 -8.56 1.17
N GLY A 39 -0.06 -7.52 1.01
CA GLY A 39 -0.88 -7.31 -0.18
C GLY A 39 -0.44 -6.04 -0.87
N LEU A 40 0.10 -6.16 -2.07
CA LEU A 40 0.51 -5.03 -2.90
C LEU A 40 -0.53 -4.79 -3.99
N PHE A 41 -0.98 -3.55 -4.13
CA PHE A 41 -2.01 -3.23 -5.10
C PHE A 41 -1.85 -1.80 -5.64
N GLY A 42 -2.60 -1.49 -6.68
CA GLY A 42 -2.61 -0.17 -7.31
C GLY A 42 -4.03 0.33 -7.51
N HIS A 43 -4.41 0.57 -8.75
CA HIS A 43 -5.74 0.96 -9.21
C HIS A 43 -6.16 2.39 -8.82
N THR A 44 -6.12 2.74 -7.54
CA THR A 44 -6.59 4.05 -7.06
C THR A 44 -5.61 5.19 -7.33
N HIS A 45 -4.34 4.89 -7.58
CA HIS A 45 -3.24 5.86 -7.71
C HIS A 45 -3.05 6.71 -6.45
N ILE A 46 -3.47 6.19 -5.30
CA ILE A 46 -3.36 6.87 -4.02
C ILE A 46 -2.58 6.00 -3.06
N VAL A 47 -1.62 6.60 -2.38
CA VAL A 47 -0.84 5.93 -1.35
C VAL A 47 -1.75 5.39 -0.24
N TYR A 48 -1.52 4.14 0.15
CA TYR A 48 -2.30 3.49 1.20
C TYR A 48 -1.42 2.50 1.96
N GLN A 49 -1.56 2.48 3.26
CA GLN A 49 -0.88 1.51 4.11
C GLN A 49 -1.78 1.17 5.30
N GLU A 50 -2.02 -0.13 5.50
CA GLU A 50 -2.84 -0.62 6.60
C GLU A 50 -2.28 -1.95 7.09
N ARG A 51 -2.28 -2.15 8.41
CA ARG A 51 -1.96 -3.45 9.01
C ARG A 51 -3.16 -3.97 9.77
N GLN A 52 -3.47 -5.25 9.55
CA GLN A 52 -4.55 -5.92 10.26
C GLN A 52 -4.25 -7.42 10.35
N ALA A 53 -4.26 -7.96 11.57
CA ALA A 53 -4.10 -9.39 11.81
C ALA A 53 -2.87 -9.99 11.12
N GLY A 54 -1.72 -9.30 11.20
CA GLY A 54 -0.47 -9.79 10.61
C GLY A 54 -0.32 -9.56 9.12
N VAL A 55 -1.27 -8.91 8.47
CA VAL A 55 -1.21 -8.58 7.04
C VAL A 55 -1.04 -7.09 6.86
N MET A 56 -0.10 -6.70 6.00
CA MET A 56 0.05 -5.32 5.55
C MET A 56 -0.51 -5.18 4.15
N LEU A 57 -1.42 -4.24 3.93
CA LEU A 57 -1.81 -3.79 2.61
C LEU A 57 -1.04 -2.53 2.26
N LEU A 58 -0.52 -2.47 1.04
CA LEU A 58 0.32 -1.36 0.61
C LEU A 58 0.01 -0.99 -0.83
N ASN A 59 -0.33 0.28 -1.05
CA ASN A 59 -0.41 0.89 -2.37
C ASN A 59 0.67 1.97 -2.44
N PRO A 60 1.66 1.84 -3.33
CA PRO A 60 2.73 2.82 -3.42
C PRO A 60 2.32 4.15 -4.06
N GLY A 61 1.06 4.28 -4.48
CA GLY A 61 0.61 5.44 -5.24
C GLY A 61 0.96 5.31 -6.71
N SER A 62 1.30 6.41 -7.36
CA SER A 62 1.65 6.40 -8.77
C SER A 62 2.84 7.30 -9.05
N ILE A 63 3.73 6.81 -9.91
CA ILE A 63 4.85 7.60 -10.44
C ILE A 63 4.37 8.54 -11.55
N SER A 64 3.44 8.07 -12.37
CA SER A 64 3.05 8.80 -13.58
C SER A 64 1.73 9.54 -13.46
N LEU A 65 0.78 9.04 -12.66
CA LEU A 65 -0.56 9.61 -12.55
C LEU A 65 -1.03 9.69 -11.10
N PRO A 66 -0.32 10.44 -10.24
CA PRO A 66 -0.71 10.53 -8.83
C PRO A 66 -2.00 11.31 -8.69
N ARG A 67 -2.90 10.83 -7.81
CA ARG A 67 -4.15 11.52 -7.51
C ARG A 67 -4.06 12.43 -6.30
N GLN A 68 -2.91 12.43 -5.61
CA GLN A 68 -2.69 13.25 -4.42
C GLN A 68 -1.50 14.18 -4.59
N GLY A 69 -1.31 14.71 -5.78
CA GLY A 69 -0.39 15.80 -6.06
C GLY A 69 1.02 15.36 -6.40
N VAL A 70 1.64 14.49 -5.63
CA VAL A 70 3.05 14.15 -5.80
C VAL A 70 3.20 12.69 -6.22
N ALA A 71 4.06 12.43 -7.20
CA ALA A 71 4.42 11.08 -7.59
C ALA A 71 5.10 10.37 -6.42
N SER A 72 4.82 9.08 -6.26
CA SER A 72 5.25 8.32 -5.09
C SER A 72 5.65 6.89 -5.45
N TYR A 73 6.37 6.26 -4.53
CA TYR A 73 6.81 4.87 -4.64
C TYR A 73 7.01 4.29 -3.25
N ALA A 74 7.21 2.98 -3.19
CA ALA A 74 7.45 2.29 -1.93
C ALA A 74 8.79 1.58 -1.95
N MET A 75 9.47 1.57 -0.80
CA MET A 75 10.65 0.77 -0.55
C MET A 75 10.33 -0.28 0.50
N LEU A 76 10.50 -1.54 0.16
CA LEU A 76 10.24 -2.65 1.07
C LEU A 76 11.55 -3.37 1.38
N SER A 77 11.76 -3.65 2.66
CA SER A 77 12.86 -4.50 3.11
C SER A 77 12.29 -5.76 3.72
N LEU A 78 12.63 -6.90 3.14
CA LEU A 78 12.16 -8.20 3.61
C LEU A 78 13.33 -9.00 4.14
N LYS A 79 13.15 -9.66 5.28
CA LYS A 79 14.20 -10.45 5.90
C LYS A 79 13.61 -11.58 6.74
N ALA A 80 14.08 -12.80 6.51
CA ALA A 80 13.76 -13.96 7.34
C ALA A 80 12.24 -14.13 7.58
N GLY A 81 11.46 -14.02 6.53
CA GLY A 81 10.02 -14.21 6.60
C GLY A 81 9.24 -13.03 7.16
N GLN A 82 9.88 -11.88 7.33
CA GLN A 82 9.25 -10.71 7.90
C GLN A 82 9.45 -9.47 7.02
N ILE A 83 8.49 -8.55 7.12
CA ILE A 83 8.63 -7.23 6.53
C ILE A 83 9.42 -6.38 7.52
N ALA A 84 10.73 -6.23 7.25
CA ALA A 84 11.62 -5.50 8.14
C ALA A 84 11.39 -4.00 8.09
N ALA A 85 11.02 -3.47 6.92
CA ALA A 85 10.69 -2.07 6.75
C ALA A 85 9.79 -1.88 5.54
N ALA A 86 8.90 -0.90 5.63
CA ALA A 86 8.04 -0.49 4.53
C ALA A 86 7.97 1.03 4.54
N GLU A 87 8.54 1.67 3.53
CA GLU A 87 8.58 3.11 3.43
C GLU A 87 7.87 3.57 2.17
N LEU A 88 6.97 4.54 2.33
CA LEU A 88 6.35 5.24 1.23
C LEU A 88 7.09 6.57 1.05
N ARG A 89 7.51 6.86 -0.16
CA ARG A 89 8.30 8.05 -0.46
C ARG A 89 7.73 8.78 -1.67
N ASP A 90 7.84 10.09 -1.66
CA ASP A 90 7.56 10.87 -2.85
C ASP A 90 8.84 11.08 -3.68
N THR A 91 8.68 11.52 -4.91
CA THR A 91 9.81 11.74 -5.82
C THR A 91 10.60 13.00 -5.49
N GLU A 92 10.17 13.77 -4.51
CA GLU A 92 10.89 14.94 -4.00
C GLU A 92 11.84 14.58 -2.85
N GLY A 93 11.92 13.28 -2.49
CA GLY A 93 12.82 12.79 -1.47
C GLY A 93 12.26 12.74 -0.07
N ASN A 94 10.96 12.97 0.10
CA ASN A 94 10.32 12.97 1.41
C ASN A 94 9.71 11.62 1.73
N LEU A 95 9.78 11.23 3.00
CA LEU A 95 9.00 10.10 3.49
C LEU A 95 7.54 10.50 3.57
N TRP A 96 6.67 9.57 3.18
CA TRP A 96 5.24 9.79 3.26
C TRP A 96 4.77 9.57 4.70
N ASP A 97 4.24 10.62 5.30
CA ASP A 97 3.69 10.58 6.65
C ASP A 97 2.17 10.46 6.57
N SER A 98 1.63 9.38 7.12
CA SER A 98 0.19 9.14 7.08
C SER A 98 -0.62 10.20 7.83
N GLU A 99 -0.10 10.75 8.91
CA GLU A 99 -0.74 11.86 9.63
C GLU A 99 -0.73 13.14 8.81
N LYS A 100 0.41 13.49 8.26
CA LYS A 100 0.56 14.65 7.38
C LYS A 100 -0.37 14.54 6.19
N ARG A 101 -0.52 13.34 5.65
CA ARG A 101 -1.44 13.07 4.57
C ARG A 101 -2.90 13.29 4.98
N ARG A 102 -3.30 12.86 6.17
CA ARG A 102 -4.65 13.11 6.67
C ARG A 102 -4.93 14.60 6.81
N LYS A 103 -3.97 15.35 7.31
CA LYS A 103 -4.09 16.79 7.44
C LYS A 103 -4.21 17.48 6.08
N GLN A 104 -3.40 17.08 5.11
CA GLN A 104 -3.50 17.59 3.74
C GLN A 104 -4.85 17.26 3.11
N LYS A 105 -5.33 16.05 3.31
CA LYS A 105 -6.63 15.62 2.79
C LYS A 105 -7.77 16.44 3.39
N ARG A 106 -7.72 16.73 4.70
CA ARG A 106 -8.70 17.60 5.35
C ARG A 106 -8.70 19.01 4.77
N ILE A 107 -7.51 19.57 4.61
CA ILE A 107 -7.35 20.93 4.13
C ILE A 107 -7.72 21.05 2.64
N GLY A 108 -7.29 20.09 1.85
CA GLY A 108 -7.48 20.12 0.40
C GLY A 108 -8.90 19.79 -0.06
N TRP A 109 -9.72 19.20 0.78
CA TRP A 109 -11.06 18.73 0.41
C TRP A 109 -12.17 19.47 1.16
N LEU A 110 -11.80 20.40 1.96
CA LEU A 110 -12.74 21.33 2.56
C LEU A 110 -13.05 22.46 1.59
#